data_1ce60770b6b453c6fa1f54980e223ff2
#
_entry.id   1ce60770b6b453c6fa1f54980e223ff2
#
_cell.length_a   1.000
_cell.length_b   1.000
_cell.length_c   1.000
_cell.angle_alpha   90.00
_cell.angle_beta   90.00
_cell.angle_gamma   90.00
#
_symmetry.space_group_name_H-M   'P 1'
#
loop_
_entity.id
_entity.type
_entity.pdbx_description
1 polymer ?
#
loop_
_entity_poly.entity_id
_entity_poly.type
_entity_poly.pdbx_seq_one_letter_code
_entity_poly.pdbx_strand_id
1 'polypeptide(L)' 'MNIKYYYFIDEFNKNEIEKLSTQISLIYRNYNKKSDHKELRKLVINCKKNRRKVYI' A
#
# COMPACT_ATOMS: atom_id res chain seq x y z
N MET A 1 -17.91 -14.18 -8.95
CA MET A 1 -17.25 -14.41 -7.65
C MET A 1 -16.12 -13.41 -7.48
N ASN A 2 -16.20 -12.56 -6.47
CA ASN A 2 -15.20 -11.51 -6.26
C ASN A 2 -14.06 -12.04 -5.40
N ILE A 3 -12.93 -12.31 -6.02
CA ILE A 3 -11.73 -12.71 -5.30
C ILE A 3 -10.97 -11.44 -4.94
N LYS A 4 -10.71 -11.26 -3.64
CA LYS A 4 -9.94 -10.12 -3.15
C LYS A 4 -8.50 -10.56 -2.89
N TYR A 5 -7.58 -9.81 -3.45
CA TYR A 5 -6.16 -10.06 -3.26
C TYR A 5 -5.57 -9.00 -2.34
N TYR A 6 -4.68 -9.43 -1.46
CA TYR A 6 -4.00 -8.55 -0.52
C TYR A 6 -2.49 -8.75 -0.62
N TYR A 7 -1.76 -7.66 -0.52
CA TYR A 7 -0.31 -7.69 -0.54
C TYR A 7 0.21 -6.95 0.68
N PHE A 8 1.05 -7.61 1.47
CA PHE A 8 1.63 -7.02 2.66
C PHE A 8 2.90 -6.24 2.32
N ILE A 9 3.00 -5.02 2.82
CA ILE A 9 4.17 -4.18 2.63
C ILE A 9 4.61 -3.61 3.98
N ASP A 10 5.91 -3.43 4.15
CA ASP A 10 6.48 -2.84 5.35
C ASP A 10 7.08 -1.46 5.08
N GLU A 11 7.22 -1.08 3.83
CA GLU A 11 7.70 0.23 3.42
C GLU A 11 7.06 0.64 2.10
N PHE A 12 7.10 1.95 1.83
CA PHE A 12 6.58 2.46 0.57
C PHE A 12 7.65 2.35 -0.52
N ASN A 13 7.42 1.47 -1.47
CA ASN A 13 8.24 1.37 -2.69
C ASN A 13 7.33 1.58 -3.89
N LYS A 14 7.40 2.76 -4.47
CA LYS A 14 6.54 3.16 -5.57
C LYS A 14 6.65 2.20 -6.77
N ASN A 15 7.88 1.83 -7.14
CA ASN A 15 8.08 0.96 -8.29
C ASN A 15 7.47 -0.42 -8.08
N GLU A 16 7.63 -0.96 -6.89
CA GLU A 16 7.05 -2.26 -6.56
C GLU A 16 5.53 -2.21 -6.58
N ILE A 17 4.96 -1.16 -5.99
CA ILE A 17 3.51 -1.02 -5.91
C ILE A 17 2.91 -0.80 -7.30
N GLU A 18 3.55 -0.03 -8.16
CA GLU A 18 3.03 0.24 -9.50
C GLU A 18 3.04 -0.98 -10.40
N LYS A 19 3.86 -1.98 -10.10
CA LYS A 19 3.85 -3.24 -10.84
C LYS A 19 2.66 -4.11 -10.50
N LEU A 20 2.02 -3.85 -9.36
CA LEU A 20 0.88 -4.64 -8.93
C LEU A 20 -0.40 -4.13 -9.60
N SER A 21 -1.33 -5.04 -9.83
CA SER A 21 -2.66 -4.67 -10.31
C SER A 21 -3.35 -3.77 -9.29
N THR A 22 -4.08 -2.76 -9.76
CA THR A 22 -4.85 -1.87 -8.89
C THR A 22 -5.95 -2.60 -8.12
N GLN A 23 -6.31 -3.80 -8.54
CA GLN A 23 -7.28 -4.62 -7.83
C GLN A 23 -6.71 -5.24 -6.56
N ILE A 24 -5.37 -5.26 -6.43
CA ILE A 24 -4.72 -5.78 -5.23
C ILE A 24 -4.74 -4.69 -4.17
N SER A 25 -5.32 -5.01 -3.01
CA SER A 25 -5.32 -4.11 -1.86
C SER A 25 -4.00 -4.25 -1.10
N LEU A 26 -3.52 -3.15 -0.52
CA LEU A 26 -2.28 -3.16 0.24
C LEU A 26 -2.57 -3.18 1.74
N ILE A 27 -1.76 -3.94 2.48
CA ILE A 27 -1.79 -3.93 3.93
C ILE A 27 -0.42 -3.44 4.39
N TYR A 28 -0.41 -2.25 4.99
CA TYR A 28 0.83 -1.64 5.46
C TYR A 28 1.08 -2.05 6.91
N ARG A 29 2.20 -2.71 7.15
CA ARG A 29 2.62 -3.11 8.48
C ARG A 29 4.07 -2.74 8.68
N ASN A 30 4.31 -1.91 9.68
CA ASN A 30 5.64 -1.45 10.00
C ASN A 30 5.98 -1.82 11.44
N TYR A 31 6.52 -3.03 11.61
CA TYR A 31 6.81 -3.56 12.94
C TYR A 31 8.11 -3.05 13.55
N ASN A 32 9.08 -2.74 12.70
CA ASN A 32 10.46 -2.51 13.16
C ASN A 32 10.94 -1.09 13.00
N LYS A 33 10.12 -0.21 12.45
CA LYS A 33 10.49 1.18 12.21
C LYS A 33 9.61 2.09 13.01
N LYS A 34 10.16 3.22 13.45
CA LYS A 34 9.33 4.28 14.01
C LYS A 34 8.35 4.73 12.93
N SER A 35 7.15 5.10 13.35
CA SER A 35 6.14 5.57 12.42
C SER A 35 6.67 6.74 11.61
N ASP A 36 6.73 6.56 10.28
CA ASP A 36 7.13 7.62 9.37
C ASP A 36 5.87 8.15 8.70
N HIS A 37 5.37 9.26 9.23
CA HIS A 37 4.14 9.86 8.74
C HIS A 37 4.28 10.35 7.30
N LYS A 38 5.48 10.76 6.89
CA LYS A 38 5.71 11.20 5.51
C LYS A 38 5.56 10.04 4.53
N GLU A 39 6.17 8.91 4.86
CA GLU A 39 6.08 7.72 4.02
C GLU A 39 4.65 7.22 3.95
N LEU A 40 3.98 7.15 5.08
CA LEU A 40 2.59 6.72 5.15
C LEU A 40 1.69 7.62 4.31
N ARG A 41 1.89 8.93 4.40
CA ARG A 41 1.14 9.90 3.61
C ARG A 41 1.34 9.68 2.11
N LYS A 42 2.58 9.47 1.68
CA LYS A 42 2.87 9.19 0.27
C LYS A 42 2.18 7.92 -0.20
N LEU A 43 2.19 6.90 0.63
CA LEU A 43 1.51 5.64 0.31
C LEU A 43 0.01 5.86 0.14
N VAL A 44 -0.62 6.54 1.08
CA VAL A 44 -2.07 6.81 1.03
C VAL A 44 -2.42 7.62 -0.21
N ILE A 45 -1.65 8.67 -0.51
CA ILE A 45 -1.90 9.52 -1.68
C ILE A 45 -1.76 8.70 -2.98
N ASN A 46 -0.72 7.89 -3.07
CA ASN A 46 -0.49 7.05 -4.26
C ASN A 46 -1.64 6.06 -4.45
N CYS A 47 -2.07 5.41 -3.39
CA CYS A 47 -3.16 4.45 -3.46
C CYS A 47 -4.48 5.14 -3.86
N LYS A 48 -4.74 6.30 -3.30
CA LYS A 48 -5.94 7.07 -3.62
C LYS A 48 -5.95 7.50 -5.09
N LYS A 49 -4.82 7.95 -5.59
CA LYS A 49 -4.66 8.37 -6.98
C LYS A 49 -4.94 7.22 -7.94
N ASN A 50 -4.54 6.01 -7.58
CA ASN A 50 -4.72 4.82 -8.40
C ASN A 50 -5.97 4.03 -8.05
N ARG A 51 -6.83 4.57 -7.20
CA ARG A 51 -8.05 3.92 -6.73
C ARG A 51 -7.79 2.56 -6.09
N ARG A 52 -6.67 2.45 -5.41
CA ARG A 52 -6.26 1.23 -4.72
C ARG A 52 -6.63 1.35 -3.24
N LYS A 53 -7.15 0.29 -2.67
CA LYS A 53 -7.43 0.25 -1.23
C LYS A 53 -6.15 -0.03 -0.46
N VAL A 54 -5.98 0.65 0.66
CA VAL A 54 -4.86 0.44 1.56
C VAL A 54 -5.39 0.34 2.98
N TYR A 55 -4.86 -0.64 3.71
CA TYR A 55 -5.21 -0.88 5.12
C TYR A 55 -3.95 -0.68 5.97
N ILE A 56 -4.14 -0.04 7.09
CA ILE A 56 -3.03 0.30 7.99
C ILE A 56 -3.24 -0.31 9.36
#